data_7281d55f977e3a0f7837d911d4052ba6
#
_entry.id   7281d55f977e3a0f7837d911d4052ba6
#
_cell.length_a   1.000
_cell.length_b   1.000
_cell.length_c   1.000
_cell.angle_alpha   90.00
_cell.angle_beta   90.00
_cell.angle_gamma   90.00
#
_symmetry.space_group_name_H-M   'P 1'
#
loop_
_entity.id
_entity.type
_entity.pdbx_description
1 polymer ?
#
loop_
_entity_poly.entity_id
_entity_poly.type
_entity_poly.pdbx_seq_one_letter_code
_entity_poly.pdbx_strand_id
1 'polypeptide(L)'
;MFTGHAPSILPAMNALYIVLPALCILAISYRYYSAFIAARVMAFDDTRVTPAHRKFDGANYYPTKRWVLFGHHFAAITGAGPLIGPVLAAQFGYAPGFIWIVSGCCLAGAVHDFVSLWAST
;
A
#
# COMPACT_ATOMS: atom_id res chain seq x y z
N MET A 1 -35.65 27.19 -11.08
CA MET A 1 -34.62 27.83 -11.90
C MET A 1 -33.66 28.55 -10.97
N PHE A 2 -32.76 27.76 -10.35
CA PHE A 2 -31.71 28.27 -9.48
C PHE A 2 -30.37 27.90 -10.09
N THR A 3 -29.84 28.74 -10.95
CA THR A 3 -28.44 28.70 -11.39
C THR A 3 -27.62 29.41 -10.32
N GLY A 4 -27.40 28.73 -9.21
CA GLY A 4 -26.40 29.13 -8.25
C GLY A 4 -25.01 28.80 -8.81
N HIS A 5 -24.42 29.74 -9.51
CA HIS A 5 -22.99 29.71 -9.83
C HIS A 5 -22.24 29.87 -8.51
N ALA A 6 -21.92 28.76 -7.87
CA ALA A 6 -20.95 28.82 -6.79
C ALA A 6 -19.62 29.30 -7.42
N PRO A 7 -19.04 30.40 -6.93
CA PRO A 7 -17.73 30.82 -7.45
C PRO A 7 -16.75 29.68 -7.19
N SER A 8 -16.15 29.17 -8.24
CA SER A 8 -15.04 28.23 -8.18
C SER A 8 -13.82 28.97 -7.60
N ILE A 9 -13.80 29.12 -6.29
CA ILE A 9 -12.73 29.78 -5.52
C ILE A 9 -11.49 28.89 -5.43
N LEU A 10 -11.59 27.67 -5.92
CA LEU A 10 -10.42 26.81 -6.05
C LEU A 10 -9.85 27.04 -7.46
N PRO A 11 -8.67 27.69 -7.59
CA PRO A 11 -7.91 27.56 -8.83
C PRO A 11 -7.85 26.09 -9.14
N ALA A 12 -8.01 25.71 -10.41
CA ALA A 12 -7.96 24.31 -10.83
C ALA A 12 -6.65 23.72 -10.31
N MET A 13 -6.67 23.18 -9.11
CA MET A 13 -5.52 22.53 -8.52
C MET A 13 -5.24 21.32 -9.37
N ASN A 14 -4.20 21.41 -10.17
CA ASN A 14 -3.76 20.29 -10.97
C ASN A 14 -3.49 19.14 -10.02
N ALA A 15 -4.12 17.99 -10.26
CA ALA A 15 -3.95 16.79 -9.43
C ALA A 15 -2.48 16.44 -9.17
N LEU A 16 -1.57 16.89 -10.02
CA LEU A 16 -0.13 16.73 -9.84
C LEU A 16 0.40 17.35 -8.55
N TYR A 17 -0.16 18.48 -8.10
CA TYR A 17 0.25 19.11 -6.83
C TYR A 17 -0.10 18.26 -5.60
N ILE A 18 -1.02 17.33 -5.74
CA ILE A 18 -1.43 16.40 -4.68
C ILE A 18 -0.68 15.08 -4.84
N VAL A 19 -0.60 14.58 -6.06
CA VAL A 19 0.00 13.28 -6.37
C VAL A 19 1.52 13.26 -6.14
N LEU A 20 2.22 14.31 -6.56
CA LEU A 20 3.69 14.37 -6.40
C LEU A 20 4.14 14.34 -4.94
N PRO A 21 3.60 15.18 -4.03
CA PRO A 21 3.94 15.07 -2.60
C PRO A 21 3.57 13.71 -2.01
N ALA A 22 2.43 13.13 -2.39
CA ALA A 22 2.02 11.82 -1.92
C ALA A 22 3.02 10.73 -2.33
N LEU A 23 3.46 10.72 -3.58
CA LEU A 23 4.47 9.78 -4.06
C LEU A 23 5.82 9.97 -3.36
N CYS A 24 6.22 11.22 -3.07
CA CYS A 24 7.42 11.50 -2.30
C CYS A 24 7.33 10.95 -0.88
N ILE A 25 6.19 11.15 -0.20
CA ILE A 25 5.95 10.62 1.14
C ILE A 25 6.01 9.09 1.14
N LEU A 26 5.35 8.44 0.17
CA LEU A 26 5.37 6.99 0.02
C LEU A 26 6.79 6.47 -0.25
N ALA A 27 7.56 7.13 -1.11
CA ALA A 27 8.93 6.75 -1.41
C ALA A 27 9.86 6.88 -0.18
N ILE A 28 9.72 7.96 0.59
CA ILE A 28 10.46 8.18 1.84
C ILE A 28 10.08 7.12 2.87
N SER A 29 8.79 6.88 3.04
CA SER A 29 8.28 5.85 3.95
C SER A 29 8.81 4.46 3.56
N TYR A 30 8.74 4.11 2.28
CA TYR A 30 9.29 2.86 1.78
C TYR A 30 10.78 2.74 2.08
N ARG A 31 11.57 3.79 1.87
CA ARG A 31 13.02 3.75 2.05
C ARG A 31 13.45 3.66 3.51
N TYR A 32 12.83 4.43 4.39
CA TYR A 32 13.29 4.58 5.78
C TYR A 32 12.45 3.76 6.76
N TYR A 33 11.14 3.84 6.67
CA TYR A 33 10.24 3.17 7.61
C TYR A 33 10.25 1.66 7.43
N SER A 34 10.23 1.17 6.19
CA SER A 34 10.34 -0.26 5.91
C SER A 34 11.67 -0.83 6.34
N ALA A 35 12.78 -0.09 6.11
CA ALA A 35 14.10 -0.50 6.57
C ALA A 35 14.18 -0.56 8.10
N PHE A 36 13.57 0.40 8.79
CA PHE A 36 13.48 0.40 10.25
C PHE A 36 12.70 -0.81 10.78
N ILE A 37 11.52 -1.10 10.20
CA ILE A 37 10.71 -2.27 10.60
C ILE A 37 11.48 -3.55 10.36
N ALA A 38 12.08 -3.73 9.18
CA ALA A 38 12.83 -4.92 8.85
C ALA A 38 14.02 -5.16 9.80
N ALA A 39 14.76 -4.11 10.12
CA ALA A 39 15.99 -4.22 10.92
C ALA A 39 15.74 -4.29 12.43
N ARG A 40 14.75 -3.54 12.93
CA ARG A 40 14.56 -3.33 14.38
C ARG A 40 13.36 -4.05 14.97
N VAL A 41 12.29 -4.22 14.20
CA VAL A 41 11.03 -4.79 14.70
C VAL A 41 10.94 -6.27 14.36
N MET A 42 11.18 -6.64 13.11
CA MET A 42 11.02 -8.02 12.63
C MET A 42 12.32 -8.84 12.71
N ALA A 43 13.49 -8.18 12.66
CA ALA A 43 14.80 -8.82 12.71
C ALA A 43 14.87 -10.07 11.82
N PHE A 44 14.57 -9.89 10.52
CA PHE A 44 14.57 -11.00 9.56
C PHE A 44 15.94 -11.70 9.51
N ASP A 45 15.90 -13.02 9.58
CA ASP A 45 17.07 -13.87 9.43
C ASP A 45 17.11 -14.40 8.00
N ASP A 46 18.01 -13.84 7.19
CA ASP A 46 18.19 -14.22 5.78
C ASP A 46 18.73 -15.64 5.61
N THR A 47 19.20 -16.26 6.70
CA THR A 47 19.71 -17.64 6.66
C THR A 47 18.58 -18.67 6.73
N ARG A 48 17.37 -18.25 7.08
CA ARG A 48 16.22 -19.14 7.24
C ARG A 48 15.64 -19.55 5.89
N VAL A 49 15.70 -20.84 5.60
CA VAL A 49 15.14 -21.40 4.37
C VAL A 49 13.61 -21.34 4.42
N THR A 50 13.00 -20.72 3.41
CA THR A 50 11.55 -20.58 3.33
C THR A 50 10.83 -21.94 3.19
N PRO A 51 9.58 -22.05 3.65
CA PRO A 51 8.79 -23.29 3.52
C PRO A 51 8.67 -23.80 2.08
N ALA A 52 8.63 -22.90 1.10
CA ALA A 52 8.57 -23.25 -0.32
C ALA A 52 9.79 -24.07 -0.79
N HIS A 53 10.94 -23.89 -0.16
CA HIS A 53 12.14 -24.67 -0.46
C HIS A 53 12.28 -25.89 0.46
N ARG A 54 11.91 -25.76 1.73
CA ARG A 54 12.07 -26.82 2.73
C ARG A 54 11.02 -27.91 2.60
N LYS A 55 9.78 -27.56 2.24
CA LYS A 55 8.62 -28.44 2.13
C LYS A 55 8.11 -28.54 0.69
N PHE A 56 9.02 -28.50 -0.28
CA PHE A 56 8.63 -28.55 -1.68
C PHE A 56 7.86 -29.83 -1.99
N ASP A 57 6.60 -29.71 -2.38
CA ASP A 57 5.70 -30.82 -2.76
C ASP A 57 5.23 -30.73 -4.22
N GLY A 58 5.61 -29.68 -4.92
CA GLY A 58 5.21 -29.42 -6.31
C GLY A 58 3.77 -28.96 -6.51
N ALA A 59 2.98 -28.88 -5.43
CA ALA A 59 1.57 -28.46 -5.48
C ALA A 59 1.29 -27.27 -4.58
N ASN A 60 1.48 -27.39 -3.27
CA ASN A 60 1.18 -26.33 -2.30
C ASN A 60 2.39 -25.47 -1.96
N TYR A 61 3.58 -26.07 -1.96
CA TYR A 61 4.84 -25.43 -1.67
C TYR A 61 5.73 -25.40 -2.91
N TYR A 62 5.60 -24.35 -3.72
CA TYR A 62 6.36 -24.18 -4.95
C TYR A 62 7.11 -22.85 -4.93
N PRO A 63 8.44 -22.84 -5.17
CA PRO A 63 9.20 -21.61 -5.30
C PRO A 63 8.76 -20.80 -6.51
N THR A 64 8.10 -19.68 -6.27
CA THR A 64 7.53 -18.85 -7.31
C THR A 64 8.47 -17.71 -7.69
N LYS A 65 8.50 -17.35 -8.97
CA LYS A 65 9.27 -16.19 -9.45
C LYS A 65 8.74 -14.91 -8.79
N ARG A 66 9.64 -14.03 -8.34
CA ARG A 66 9.28 -12.78 -7.63
C ARG A 66 8.27 -11.91 -8.38
N TRP A 67 8.31 -11.86 -9.69
CA TRP A 67 7.37 -11.06 -10.49
C TRP A 67 5.96 -11.64 -10.51
N VAL A 68 5.83 -12.95 -10.50
CA VAL A 68 4.53 -13.63 -10.39
C VAL A 68 3.96 -13.42 -9.00
N LEU A 69 4.77 -13.54 -7.97
CA LEU A 69 4.37 -13.28 -6.59
C LEU A 69 3.95 -11.81 -6.40
N PHE A 70 4.71 -10.87 -6.94
CA PHE A 70 4.37 -9.46 -6.94
C PHE A 70 3.02 -9.19 -7.61
N GLY A 71 2.80 -9.75 -8.82
CA GLY A 71 1.53 -9.58 -9.54
C GLY A 71 0.35 -10.16 -8.77
N HIS A 72 0.52 -11.30 -8.14
CA HIS A 72 -0.51 -11.94 -7.33
C HIS A 72 -0.84 -11.11 -6.09
N HIS A 73 0.18 -10.64 -5.38
CA HIS A 73 0.02 -9.77 -4.21
C HIS A 73 -0.65 -8.45 -4.58
N PHE A 74 -0.21 -7.82 -5.66
CA PHE A 74 -0.83 -6.60 -6.18
C PHE A 74 -2.30 -6.80 -6.54
N ALA A 75 -2.64 -7.89 -7.23
CA ALA A 75 -4.02 -8.21 -7.57
C ALA A 75 -4.90 -8.44 -6.33
N ALA A 76 -4.37 -9.04 -5.29
CA ALA A 76 -5.08 -9.25 -4.04
C ALA A 76 -5.36 -7.92 -3.30
N ILE A 77 -4.42 -6.99 -3.32
CA ILE A 77 -4.57 -5.66 -2.68
C ILE A 77 -5.53 -4.76 -3.47
N THR A 78 -5.53 -4.83 -4.80
CA THR A 78 -6.38 -3.99 -5.67
C THR A 78 -7.80 -4.52 -5.84
N GLY A 79 -8.30 -5.29 -4.89
CA GLY A 79 -9.68 -5.78 -4.89
C GLY A 79 -10.73 -4.66 -4.80
N ALA A 80 -12.00 -5.04 -4.92
CA ALA A 80 -13.12 -4.10 -4.98
C ALA A 80 -13.22 -3.17 -3.75
N GLY A 81 -12.90 -3.66 -2.56
CA GLY A 81 -12.94 -2.86 -1.32
C GLY A 81 -12.03 -1.64 -1.36
N PRO A 82 -10.71 -1.81 -1.59
CA PRO A 82 -9.77 -0.70 -1.72
C PRO A 82 -10.06 0.27 -2.86
N LEU A 83 -10.76 -0.18 -3.90
CA LEU A 83 -11.17 0.70 -5.01
C LEU A 83 -12.41 1.55 -4.65
N ILE A 84 -13.43 0.93 -4.07
CA ILE A 84 -14.71 1.59 -3.76
C ILE A 84 -14.60 2.47 -2.52
N GLY A 85 -13.85 2.04 -1.50
CA GLY A 85 -13.70 2.76 -0.24
C GLY A 85 -13.27 4.22 -0.39
N PRO A 86 -12.17 4.52 -1.09
CA PRO A 86 -11.75 5.89 -1.34
C PRO A 86 -12.75 6.72 -2.12
N VAL A 87 -13.47 6.13 -3.08
CA VAL A 87 -14.50 6.82 -3.86
C VAL A 87 -15.66 7.24 -2.96
N LEU A 88 -16.12 6.36 -2.07
CA LEU A 88 -17.16 6.69 -1.10
C LEU A 88 -16.66 7.73 -0.08
N ALA A 89 -15.44 7.60 0.41
CA ALA A 89 -14.85 8.55 1.33
C ALA A 89 -14.74 9.96 0.72
N ALA A 90 -14.48 10.07 -0.58
CA ALA A 90 -14.40 11.35 -1.28
C ALA A 90 -15.70 12.13 -1.27
N GLN A 91 -16.86 11.48 -1.07
CA GLN A 91 -18.15 12.14 -0.93
C GLN A 91 -18.25 13.01 0.33
N PHE A 92 -17.47 12.69 1.36
CA PHE A 92 -17.38 13.44 2.62
C PHE A 92 -16.27 14.51 2.61
N GLY A 93 -15.61 14.70 1.49
CA GLY A 93 -14.48 15.59 1.32
C GLY A 93 -13.18 14.83 0.99
N TYR A 94 -12.42 15.34 0.03
CA TYR A 94 -11.23 14.63 -0.45
C TYR A 94 -10.05 14.71 0.54
N ALA A 95 -9.90 15.82 1.24
CA ALA A 95 -8.71 16.06 2.07
C ALA A 95 -8.57 15.08 3.26
N PRO A 96 -9.60 14.86 4.10
CA PRO A 96 -9.52 13.89 5.18
C PRO A 96 -9.27 12.47 4.68
N GLY A 97 -9.97 12.05 3.63
CA GLY A 97 -9.80 10.73 3.02
C GLY A 97 -8.40 10.53 2.44
N PHE A 98 -7.88 11.53 1.76
CA PHE A 98 -6.54 11.51 1.19
C PHE A 98 -5.45 11.37 2.27
N ILE A 99 -5.51 12.19 3.32
CA ILE A 99 -4.56 12.13 4.45
C ILE A 99 -4.62 10.76 5.12
N TRP A 100 -5.82 10.22 5.32
CA TRP A 100 -6.01 8.90 5.92
C TRP A 100 -5.41 7.79 5.07
N ILE A 101 -5.61 7.82 3.75
CA ILE A 101 -5.06 6.83 2.83
C ILE A 101 -3.53 6.90 2.82
N VAL A 102 -2.94 8.08 2.68
CA VAL A 102 -1.48 8.23 2.65
C VAL A 102 -0.85 7.78 3.95
N SER A 103 -1.36 8.21 5.10
CA SER A 103 -0.83 7.80 6.40
C SER A 103 -1.06 6.31 6.66
N GLY A 104 -2.22 5.76 6.30
CA GLY A 104 -2.51 4.34 6.42
C GLY A 104 -1.59 3.48 5.56
N CYS A 105 -1.34 3.86 4.32
CA CYS A 105 -0.40 3.14 3.47
C CYS A 105 1.04 3.20 4.00
N CYS A 106 1.48 4.37 4.50
CA CYS A 106 2.82 4.53 5.04
C CYS A 106 3.06 3.73 6.32
N LEU A 107 2.11 3.71 7.22
CA LEU A 107 2.27 3.14 8.56
C LEU A 107 1.72 1.71 8.64
N ALA A 108 0.42 1.55 8.37
CA ALA A 108 -0.26 0.27 8.54
C ALA A 108 0.04 -0.71 7.40
N GLY A 109 0.14 -0.23 6.16
CA GLY A 109 0.44 -1.09 5.00
C GLY A 109 1.77 -1.79 5.13
N ALA A 110 2.82 -1.07 5.49
CA ALA A 110 4.14 -1.66 5.68
C ALA A 110 4.15 -2.70 6.81
N VAL A 111 3.49 -2.43 7.94
CA VAL A 111 3.39 -3.39 9.06
C VAL A 111 2.64 -4.64 8.63
N HIS A 112 1.52 -4.48 7.93
CA HIS A 112 0.72 -5.60 7.45
C HIS A 112 1.52 -6.52 6.52
N ASP A 113 2.25 -5.95 5.57
CA ASP A 113 3.03 -6.72 4.60
C ASP A 113 4.19 -7.45 5.28
N PHE A 114 4.88 -6.81 6.22
CA PHE A 114 5.94 -7.45 6.99
C PHE A 114 5.43 -8.57 7.91
N VAL A 115 4.28 -8.37 8.57
CA VAL A 115 3.67 -9.43 9.40
C VAL A 115 3.25 -10.62 8.54
N SER A 116 2.65 -10.37 7.37
CA SER A 116 2.28 -11.42 6.44
C SER A 116 3.50 -12.20 5.94
N LEU A 117 4.59 -11.52 5.62
CA LEU A 117 5.84 -12.14 5.23
C LEU A 117 6.43 -12.98 6.36
N TRP A 118 6.48 -12.43 7.58
CA TRP A 118 7.00 -13.13 8.75
C TRP A 118 6.19 -14.38 9.08
N ALA A 119 4.86 -14.30 9.00
CA ALA A 119 3.98 -15.45 9.26
C ALA A 119 4.10 -16.54 8.18
N SER A 120 4.55 -16.20 6.97
CA SER A 120 4.73 -17.15 5.86
C SER A 120 6.09 -17.83 5.84
N THR A 121 7.02 -17.39 6.66
CA THR A 121 8.39 -17.95 6.77
C THR A 121 8.64 -18.68 8.09
#